data_e4bebea3eb70433047cc9b308f2fed46
#
_entry.id   e4bebea3eb70433047cc9b308f2fed46
#
_cell.length_a   1.000
_cell.length_b   1.000
_cell.length_c   1.000
_cell.angle_alpha   90.00
_cell.angle_beta   90.00
_cell.angle_gamma   90.00
#
_symmetry.space_group_name_H-M   'P 1'
#
loop_
_entity.id
_entity.type
_entity.pdbx_description
1 polymer ?
#
loop_
_entity_poly.entity_id
_entity_poly.type
_entity_poly.pdbx_seq_one_letter_code
_entity_poly.pdbx_strand_id
1 'polypeptide(L)'
;MSSVSFAEGDYVVYPTHGVGQVVSIENQEIGGMKLQLFVITFDRDRMTLRVPVAKATKAGLRKLSSRTVMDTALSTLKGRAKVKRTMWSRRAQEYEAKINSGDPVSIAEVVRDLHRNANQPDQSYSERQIYEAALERLAAELAAVERIDTAAATDKLAQLLDAA
;
A
#
# COMPACT_ATOMS: atom_id res chain seq x y z
N MET A 1 16.45 -6.69 -19.85
CA MET A 1 15.63 -6.31 -18.69
C MET A 1 14.98 -7.52 -18.08
N SER A 2 15.27 -7.77 -16.85
CA SER A 2 14.67 -8.89 -16.14
C SER A 2 13.22 -8.58 -15.84
N SER A 3 12.32 -9.45 -16.24
CA SER A 3 10.96 -9.41 -15.76
C SER A 3 10.95 -9.75 -14.27
N VAL A 4 10.04 -9.12 -13.51
CA VAL A 4 9.88 -9.45 -12.10
C VAL A 4 9.37 -10.89 -12.01
N SER A 5 10.05 -11.71 -11.22
CA SER A 5 9.69 -13.10 -11.03
C SER A 5 9.14 -13.33 -9.63
N PHE A 6 7.94 -13.90 -9.55
CA PHE A 6 7.31 -14.26 -8.29
C PHE A 6 6.98 -15.76 -8.29
N ALA A 7 6.93 -16.34 -7.12
CA ALA A 7 6.55 -17.74 -6.95
C ALA A 7 5.21 -17.83 -6.21
N GLU A 8 4.56 -18.99 -6.31
CA GLU A 8 3.35 -19.25 -5.52
C GLU A 8 3.66 -19.05 -4.03
N GLY A 9 2.76 -18.37 -3.35
CA GLY A 9 2.90 -18.06 -1.93
C GLY A 9 3.57 -16.72 -1.66
N ASP A 10 4.19 -16.09 -2.65
CA ASP A 10 4.85 -14.80 -2.43
C ASP A 10 3.83 -13.69 -2.19
N TYR A 11 4.13 -12.83 -1.23
CA TYR A 11 3.38 -11.59 -1.05
C TYR A 11 3.94 -10.52 -1.98
N VAL A 12 3.03 -9.78 -2.59
CA VAL A 12 3.36 -8.74 -3.57
C VAL A 12 2.53 -7.50 -3.29
N VAL A 13 2.95 -6.39 -3.87
CA VAL A 13 2.18 -5.14 -3.78
C VAL A 13 1.79 -4.71 -5.20
N TYR A 14 0.50 -4.56 -5.41
CA TYR A 14 -0.05 -3.96 -6.62
C TYR A 14 -0.40 -2.51 -6.28
N PRO A 15 0.17 -1.51 -6.95
CA PRO A 15 0.09 -0.12 -6.48
C PRO A 15 -1.31 0.39 -6.16
N THR A 16 -2.31 0.04 -6.96
CA THR A 16 -3.68 0.52 -6.75
C THR A 16 -4.50 -0.34 -5.80
N HIS A 17 -4.05 -1.55 -5.47
CA HIS A 17 -4.81 -2.48 -4.63
C HIS A 17 -4.10 -2.86 -3.33
N GLY A 18 -2.82 -2.55 -3.22
CA GLY A 18 -2.05 -2.86 -2.01
C GLY A 18 -1.51 -4.29 -2.00
N VAL A 19 -1.42 -4.87 -0.81
CA VAL A 19 -0.80 -6.18 -0.60
C VAL A 19 -1.72 -7.31 -1.06
N GLY A 20 -1.17 -8.21 -1.85
CA GLY A 20 -1.82 -9.44 -2.25
C GLY A 20 -0.86 -10.61 -2.18
N GLN A 21 -1.35 -11.80 -2.46
CA GLN A 21 -0.55 -13.01 -2.46
C GLN A 21 -0.70 -13.74 -3.78
N VAL A 22 0.41 -14.16 -4.36
CA VAL A 22 0.39 -15.00 -5.56
C VAL A 22 -0.03 -16.40 -5.14
N VAL A 23 -1.23 -16.80 -5.56
CA VAL A 23 -1.76 -18.12 -5.18
C VAL A 23 -1.48 -19.17 -6.24
N SER A 24 -1.28 -18.76 -7.49
CA SER A 24 -0.89 -19.68 -8.56
C SER A 24 -0.34 -18.91 -9.74
N ILE A 25 0.28 -19.67 -10.66
CA ILE A 25 0.72 -19.15 -11.95
C ILE A 25 0.01 -20.00 -13.00
N GLU A 26 -0.86 -19.35 -13.77
CA GLU A 26 -1.66 -20.05 -14.79
C GLU A 26 -1.06 -19.86 -16.17
N ASN A 27 -1.18 -20.91 -16.99
CA ASN A 27 -0.84 -20.82 -18.40
C ASN A 27 -2.15 -20.86 -19.20
N GLN A 28 -2.37 -19.84 -20.01
CA GLN A 28 -3.57 -19.74 -20.85
C GLN A 28 -3.17 -19.59 -22.31
N GLU A 29 -3.98 -20.13 -23.19
CA GLU A 29 -3.80 -19.97 -24.62
C GLU A 29 -4.95 -19.13 -25.17
N ILE A 30 -4.61 -17.94 -25.69
CA ILE A 30 -5.58 -17.01 -26.25
C ILE A 30 -5.14 -16.65 -27.66
N GLY A 31 -6.00 -16.99 -28.65
CA GLY A 31 -5.71 -16.67 -30.04
C GLY A 31 -4.44 -17.32 -30.59
N GLY A 32 -4.10 -18.52 -30.13
CA GLY A 32 -2.89 -19.24 -30.52
C GLY A 32 -1.63 -18.79 -29.77
N MET A 33 -1.75 -17.80 -28.89
CA MET A 33 -0.63 -17.33 -28.08
C MET A 33 -0.72 -17.88 -26.67
N LYS A 34 0.40 -18.37 -26.16
CA LYS A 34 0.51 -18.84 -24.78
C LYS A 34 0.82 -17.68 -23.87
N LEU A 35 -0.02 -17.47 -22.87
CA LEU A 35 0.15 -16.43 -21.85
C LEU A 35 0.32 -17.07 -20.49
N GLN A 36 1.30 -16.57 -19.76
CA GLN A 36 1.50 -16.93 -18.36
C GLN A 36 0.98 -15.79 -17.48
N LEU A 37 0.15 -16.14 -16.49
CA LEU A 37 -0.51 -15.16 -15.63
C LEU A 37 -0.21 -15.44 -14.17
N PHE A 38 0.10 -14.39 -13.42
CA PHE A 38 0.08 -14.46 -11.96
C PHE A 38 -1.37 -14.33 -11.49
N VAL A 39 -1.80 -15.25 -10.65
CA VAL A 39 -3.12 -15.16 -10.00
C VAL A 39 -2.88 -14.64 -8.59
N ILE A 40 -3.39 -13.46 -8.32
CA ILE A 40 -3.14 -12.74 -7.06
C ILE A 40 -4.45 -12.51 -6.34
N THR A 41 -4.51 -12.90 -5.06
CA THR A 41 -5.68 -12.62 -4.22
C THR A 41 -5.35 -11.49 -3.26
N PHE A 42 -6.34 -10.64 -3.02
CA PHE A 42 -6.27 -9.51 -2.11
C PHE A 42 -7.32 -9.71 -1.02
N ASP A 43 -6.86 -9.96 0.20
CA ASP A 43 -7.76 -10.24 1.32
C ASP A 43 -8.72 -9.10 1.59
N ARG A 44 -8.23 -7.88 1.48
CA ARG A 44 -9.01 -6.68 1.77
C ARG A 44 -10.29 -6.59 0.94
N ASP A 45 -10.17 -6.80 -0.37
CA ASP A 45 -11.28 -6.62 -1.30
C ASP A 45 -11.91 -7.95 -1.72
N ARG A 46 -11.41 -9.07 -1.19
CA ARG A 46 -11.78 -10.43 -1.61
C ARG A 46 -11.75 -10.57 -3.13
N MET A 47 -10.76 -9.92 -3.73
CA MET A 47 -10.62 -9.85 -5.18
C MET A 47 -9.51 -10.78 -5.64
N THR A 48 -9.70 -11.37 -6.81
CA THR A 48 -8.66 -12.13 -7.48
C THR A 48 -8.32 -11.43 -8.78
N LEU A 49 -7.05 -11.13 -8.98
CA LEU A 49 -6.58 -10.46 -10.18
C LEU A 49 -5.63 -11.38 -10.93
N ARG A 50 -5.78 -11.43 -12.24
CA ARG A 50 -4.86 -12.16 -13.11
C ARG A 50 -4.02 -11.17 -13.90
N VAL A 51 -2.71 -11.20 -13.67
CA VAL A 51 -1.77 -10.25 -14.28
C VAL A 51 -0.82 -11.01 -15.19
N PRO A 52 -0.77 -10.68 -16.48
CA PRO A 52 0.22 -11.30 -17.37
C PRO A 52 1.62 -11.09 -16.85
N VAL A 53 2.41 -12.16 -16.77
CA VAL A 53 3.80 -12.09 -16.27
C VAL A 53 4.60 -11.05 -17.05
N ALA A 54 4.41 -10.99 -18.37
CA ALA A 54 5.12 -10.06 -19.23
C ALA A 54 4.77 -8.59 -18.93
N LYS A 55 3.62 -8.32 -18.33
CA LYS A 55 3.15 -6.96 -18.03
C LYS A 55 3.25 -6.60 -16.55
N ALA A 56 3.69 -7.53 -15.70
CA ALA A 56 3.69 -7.32 -14.26
C ALA A 56 4.56 -6.14 -13.84
N THR A 57 5.77 -6.04 -14.38
CA THR A 57 6.70 -4.94 -14.06
C THR A 57 6.11 -3.59 -14.51
N LYS A 58 5.55 -3.54 -15.69
CA LYS A 58 4.96 -2.32 -16.24
C LYS A 58 3.73 -1.88 -15.43
N ALA A 59 2.98 -2.83 -14.90
CA ALA A 59 1.83 -2.55 -14.04
C ALA A 59 2.27 -2.09 -12.64
N GLY A 60 3.55 -2.18 -12.31
CA GLY A 60 4.06 -1.76 -11.02
C GLY A 60 4.02 -2.82 -9.93
N LEU A 61 3.70 -4.07 -10.30
CA LEU A 61 3.71 -5.16 -9.34
C LEU A 61 5.13 -5.35 -8.79
N ARG A 62 5.26 -5.36 -7.47
CA ARG A 62 6.56 -5.42 -6.81
C ARG A 62 6.53 -6.36 -5.60
N LYS A 63 7.70 -6.73 -5.13
CA LYS A 63 7.85 -7.46 -3.88
C LYS A 63 7.56 -6.55 -2.70
N LEU A 64 7.33 -7.15 -1.53
CA LEU A 64 7.24 -6.39 -0.30
C LEU A 64 8.48 -5.51 -0.12
N SER A 65 8.30 -4.37 0.53
CA SER A 65 9.41 -3.47 0.85
C SER A 65 10.44 -4.17 1.71
N SER A 66 11.70 -3.78 1.53
CA SER A 66 12.78 -4.21 2.42
C SER A 66 12.56 -3.63 3.82
N ARG A 67 13.23 -4.22 4.80
CA ARG A 67 13.20 -3.70 6.17
C ARG A 67 13.67 -2.25 6.22
N THR A 68 14.70 -1.92 5.44
CA THR A 68 15.23 -0.54 5.39
C THR A 68 14.18 0.45 4.90
N VAL A 69 13.48 0.13 3.82
CA VAL A 69 12.43 1.00 3.29
C VAL A 69 11.28 1.13 4.28
N MET A 70 10.88 0.02 4.88
CA MET A 70 9.80 0.05 5.88
C MET A 70 10.19 0.88 7.10
N ASP A 71 11.43 0.76 7.56
CA ASP A 71 11.91 1.58 8.69
C ASP A 71 11.90 3.07 8.33
N THR A 72 12.21 3.43 7.09
CA THR A 72 12.11 4.81 6.61
C THR A 72 10.66 5.29 6.67
N ALA A 73 9.72 4.47 6.24
CA ALA A 73 8.30 4.79 6.31
C ALA A 73 7.84 5.01 7.77
N LEU A 74 8.26 4.13 8.68
CA LEU A 74 7.92 4.26 10.10
C LEU A 74 8.53 5.51 10.71
N SER A 75 9.77 5.86 10.34
CA SER A 75 10.41 7.10 10.77
C SER A 75 9.67 8.34 10.28
N THR A 76 9.12 8.26 9.07
CA THR A 76 8.33 9.36 8.50
C THR A 76 7.12 9.68 9.38
N LEU A 77 6.50 8.66 9.99
CA LEU A 77 5.34 8.85 10.87
C LEU A 77 5.66 9.67 12.11
N LYS A 78 6.91 9.68 12.54
CA LYS A 78 7.37 10.43 13.72
C LYS A 78 7.62 11.90 13.40
N GLY A 79 7.63 12.27 12.13
CA GLY A 79 7.88 13.65 11.71
C GLY A 79 6.65 14.54 11.88
N ARG A 80 6.85 15.83 11.69
CA ARG A 80 5.77 16.80 11.73
C ARG A 80 4.93 16.72 10.48
N ALA A 81 3.60 16.84 10.64
CA ALA A 81 2.69 16.95 9.52
C ALA A 81 3.03 18.21 8.69
N LYS A 82 3.07 18.02 7.38
CA LYS A 82 3.30 19.11 6.42
C LYS A 82 1.98 19.38 5.71
N VAL A 83 1.27 20.40 6.18
CA VAL A 83 -0.03 20.77 5.61
C VAL A 83 0.16 21.97 4.70
N LYS A 84 -0.08 21.77 3.42
CA LYS A 84 -0.04 22.84 2.43
C LYS A 84 -1.32 23.67 2.52
N ARG A 85 -1.19 24.98 2.27
CA ARG A 85 -2.34 25.91 2.28
C ARG A 85 -3.01 25.97 0.91
N THR A 86 -3.23 24.81 0.29
CA THR A 86 -3.94 24.72 -0.98
C THR A 86 -5.37 24.26 -0.75
N MET A 87 -6.22 24.41 -1.76
CA MET A 87 -7.60 23.93 -1.67
C MET A 87 -7.64 22.43 -1.37
N TRP A 88 -8.62 22.03 -0.57
CA TRP A 88 -8.76 20.63 -0.18
C TRP A 88 -8.84 19.68 -1.38
N SER A 89 -9.59 20.05 -2.42
CA SER A 89 -9.71 19.20 -3.62
C SER A 89 -8.36 18.88 -4.23
N ARG A 90 -7.45 19.86 -4.28
CA ARG A 90 -6.09 19.66 -4.79
C ARG A 90 -5.24 18.81 -3.85
N ARG A 91 -5.35 19.07 -2.56
CA ARG A 91 -4.65 18.26 -1.55
C ARG A 91 -5.12 16.81 -1.58
N ALA A 92 -6.43 16.59 -1.71
CA ALA A 92 -7.00 15.25 -1.80
C ALA A 92 -6.44 14.50 -3.01
N GLN A 93 -6.33 15.15 -4.16
CA GLN A 93 -5.73 14.53 -5.35
C GLN A 93 -4.28 14.14 -5.11
N GLU A 94 -3.50 14.98 -4.46
CA GLU A 94 -2.10 14.69 -4.14
C GLU A 94 -2.00 13.50 -3.19
N TYR A 95 -2.85 13.44 -2.16
CA TYR A 95 -2.87 12.32 -1.22
C TYR A 95 -3.26 11.02 -1.90
N GLU A 96 -4.28 11.06 -2.74
CA GLU A 96 -4.70 9.87 -3.49
C GLU A 96 -3.61 9.38 -4.44
N ALA A 97 -2.90 10.30 -5.08
CA ALA A 97 -1.78 9.95 -5.95
C ALA A 97 -0.67 9.25 -5.16
N LYS A 98 -0.37 9.71 -3.94
CA LYS A 98 0.63 9.08 -3.07
C LYS A 98 0.20 7.67 -2.65
N ILE A 99 -1.07 7.50 -2.32
CA ILE A 99 -1.60 6.18 -1.95
C ILE A 99 -1.53 5.22 -3.14
N ASN A 100 -1.94 5.68 -4.31
CA ASN A 100 -1.97 4.86 -5.52
C ASN A 100 -0.58 4.59 -6.11
N SER A 101 0.43 5.31 -5.67
CA SER A 101 1.81 5.03 -6.05
C SER A 101 2.30 3.70 -5.49
N GLY A 102 1.70 3.25 -4.40
CA GLY A 102 2.11 2.02 -3.73
C GLY A 102 3.42 2.15 -2.95
N ASP A 103 4.03 3.33 -2.92
CA ASP A 103 5.27 3.56 -2.18
C ASP A 103 4.98 3.74 -0.69
N PRO A 104 5.54 2.88 0.18
CA PRO A 104 5.21 2.96 1.62
C PRO A 104 5.64 4.27 2.27
N VAL A 105 6.73 4.89 1.83
CA VAL A 105 7.16 6.17 2.37
C VAL A 105 6.17 7.28 2.00
N SER A 106 5.71 7.32 0.75
CA SER A 106 4.69 8.28 0.32
C SER A 106 3.37 8.08 1.06
N ILE A 107 2.97 6.83 1.26
CA ILE A 107 1.75 6.51 2.01
C ILE A 107 1.91 6.93 3.48
N ALA A 108 3.08 6.72 4.07
CA ALA A 108 3.36 7.16 5.44
C ALA A 108 3.26 8.69 5.58
N GLU A 109 3.67 9.43 4.55
CA GLU A 109 3.52 10.88 4.54
C GLU A 109 2.04 11.29 4.63
N VAL A 110 1.17 10.61 3.90
CA VAL A 110 -0.28 10.88 3.96
C VAL A 110 -0.81 10.59 5.35
N VAL A 111 -0.44 9.46 5.93
CA VAL A 111 -0.88 9.08 7.28
C VAL A 111 -0.41 10.14 8.30
N ARG A 112 0.86 10.53 8.23
CA ARG A 112 1.43 11.55 9.11
C ARG A 112 0.67 12.88 9.00
N ASP A 113 0.43 13.32 7.77
CA ASP A 113 -0.13 14.66 7.51
C ASP A 113 -1.62 14.75 7.86
N LEU A 114 -2.34 13.65 7.82
CA LEU A 114 -3.77 13.63 8.11
C LEU A 114 -4.12 13.12 9.51
N HIS A 115 -3.16 12.55 10.24
CA HIS A 115 -3.42 12.06 11.60
C HIS A 115 -3.83 13.20 12.53
N ARG A 116 -4.81 12.94 13.38
CA ARG A 116 -5.30 13.89 14.37
C ARG A 116 -5.08 13.34 15.78
N ASN A 117 -4.55 14.18 16.65
CA ASN A 117 -4.43 13.88 18.07
C ASN A 117 -5.74 14.21 18.80
N ALA A 118 -5.88 13.76 20.03
CA ALA A 118 -7.05 14.03 20.86
C ALA A 118 -7.37 15.52 21.02
N ASN A 119 -6.37 16.38 20.93
CA ASN A 119 -6.50 17.82 21.11
C ASN A 119 -6.75 18.59 19.81
N GLN A 120 -6.83 17.91 18.69
CA GLN A 120 -7.04 18.54 17.39
C GLN A 120 -8.50 18.37 16.94
N PRO A 121 -9.00 19.28 16.10
CA PRO A 121 -10.34 19.12 15.53
C PRO A 121 -10.47 17.79 14.77
N ASP A 122 -11.67 17.24 14.78
CA ASP A 122 -11.94 16.02 14.01
C ASP A 122 -11.71 16.24 12.53
N GLN A 123 -11.36 15.17 11.85
CA GLN A 123 -11.23 15.17 10.41
C GLN A 123 -12.61 15.31 9.76
N SER A 124 -12.64 16.00 8.60
CA SER A 124 -13.83 15.95 7.76
C SER A 124 -14.04 14.50 7.27
N TYR A 125 -15.23 14.22 6.76
CA TYR A 125 -15.54 12.89 6.23
C TYR A 125 -14.53 12.49 5.13
N SER A 126 -14.26 13.39 4.20
CA SER A 126 -13.34 13.15 3.09
C SER A 126 -11.90 12.90 3.58
N GLU A 127 -11.43 13.70 4.55
CA GLU A 127 -10.11 13.50 5.15
C GLU A 127 -10.00 12.15 5.83
N ARG A 128 -11.04 11.78 6.56
CA ARG A 128 -11.06 10.50 7.28
C ARG A 128 -10.98 9.33 6.31
N GLN A 129 -11.69 9.38 5.20
CA GLN A 129 -11.66 8.32 4.21
C GLN A 129 -10.27 8.14 3.61
N ILE A 130 -9.61 9.23 3.26
CA ILE A 130 -8.26 9.19 2.71
C ILE A 130 -7.27 8.69 3.76
N TYR A 131 -7.40 9.18 4.99
CA TYR A 131 -6.54 8.77 6.10
C TYR A 131 -6.67 7.26 6.36
N GLU A 132 -7.88 6.76 6.46
CA GLU A 132 -8.13 5.34 6.72
C GLU A 132 -7.62 4.45 5.59
N ALA A 133 -7.78 4.89 4.34
CA ALA A 133 -7.27 4.15 3.19
C ALA A 133 -5.74 4.06 3.22
N ALA A 134 -5.07 5.18 3.52
CA ALA A 134 -3.62 5.20 3.63
C ALA A 134 -3.13 4.33 4.78
N LEU A 135 -3.76 4.47 5.95
CA LEU A 135 -3.39 3.70 7.13
C LEU A 135 -3.54 2.20 6.89
N GLU A 136 -4.64 1.79 6.27
CA GLU A 136 -4.90 0.39 5.96
C GLU A 136 -3.85 -0.18 5.00
N ARG A 137 -3.48 0.58 3.97
CA ARG A 137 -2.44 0.17 3.03
C ARG A 137 -1.09 -0.01 3.71
N LEU A 138 -0.70 0.96 4.54
CA LEU A 138 0.57 0.91 5.25
C LEU A 138 0.59 -0.24 6.26
N ALA A 139 -0.51 -0.42 6.99
CA ALA A 139 -0.63 -1.51 7.96
C ALA A 139 -0.55 -2.88 7.29
N ALA A 140 -1.17 -3.05 6.12
CA ALA A 140 -1.14 -4.31 5.40
C ALA A 140 0.29 -4.68 4.98
N GLU A 141 1.04 -3.73 4.47
CA GLU A 141 2.42 -4.00 4.07
C GLU A 141 3.33 -4.24 5.29
N LEU A 142 3.17 -3.45 6.34
CA LEU A 142 3.91 -3.66 7.58
C LEU A 142 3.63 -5.05 8.17
N ALA A 143 2.36 -5.45 8.19
CA ALA A 143 1.96 -6.77 8.68
C ALA A 143 2.65 -7.88 7.89
N ALA A 144 2.68 -7.76 6.57
CA ALA A 144 3.31 -8.76 5.71
C ALA A 144 4.83 -8.80 5.93
N VAL A 145 5.47 -7.63 6.03
CA VAL A 145 6.93 -7.53 6.24
C VAL A 145 7.34 -8.10 7.60
N GLU A 146 6.58 -7.79 8.66
CA GLU A 146 6.90 -8.23 10.02
C GLU A 146 6.28 -9.58 10.37
N ARG A 147 5.45 -10.13 9.51
CA ARG A 147 4.73 -11.40 9.72
C ARG A 147 3.86 -11.35 10.99
N ILE A 148 3.14 -10.27 11.15
CA ILE A 148 2.16 -10.06 12.21
C ILE A 148 0.79 -9.84 11.56
N ASP A 149 -0.28 -9.89 12.36
CA ASP A 149 -1.61 -9.62 11.79
C ASP A 149 -1.81 -8.10 11.57
N THR A 150 -2.82 -7.78 10.79
CA THR A 150 -3.10 -6.39 10.42
C THR A 150 -3.48 -5.55 11.63
N ALA A 151 -4.21 -6.13 12.60
CA ALA A 151 -4.58 -5.42 13.82
C ALA A 151 -3.34 -5.02 14.63
N ALA A 152 -2.37 -5.93 14.77
CA ALA A 152 -1.12 -5.64 15.48
C ALA A 152 -0.32 -4.56 14.76
N ALA A 153 -0.29 -4.61 13.41
CA ALA A 153 0.39 -3.60 12.62
C ALA A 153 -0.27 -2.23 12.79
N THR A 154 -1.59 -2.17 12.78
CA THR A 154 -2.34 -0.92 12.98
C THR A 154 -2.05 -0.33 14.35
N ASP A 155 -2.02 -1.16 15.40
CA ASP A 155 -1.70 -0.71 16.75
C ASP A 155 -0.28 -0.13 16.82
N LYS A 156 0.67 -0.78 16.16
CA LYS A 156 2.05 -0.30 16.11
C LYS A 156 2.14 1.08 15.45
N LEU A 157 1.41 1.28 14.35
CA LEU A 157 1.37 2.56 13.66
C LEU A 157 0.73 3.64 14.54
N ALA A 158 -0.36 3.31 15.24
CA ALA A 158 -1.02 4.23 16.15
C ALA A 158 -0.08 4.68 17.27
N GLN A 159 0.69 3.76 17.83
CA GLN A 159 1.66 4.09 18.88
C GLN A 159 2.72 5.05 18.37
N LEU A 160 3.21 4.85 17.15
CA LEU A 160 4.21 5.74 16.57
C LEU A 160 3.64 7.14 16.30
N LEU A 161 2.40 7.21 15.85
CA LEU A 161 1.73 8.49 15.57
C LEU A 161 1.45 9.26 16.85
N ASP A 162 1.01 8.57 17.90
CA ASP A 162 0.68 9.21 19.18
C ASP A 162 1.91 9.62 19.95
N ALA A 163 3.06 9.00 19.69
CA ALA A 163 4.33 9.36 20.34
C ALA A 163 5.03 10.56 19.69
N ALA A 164 4.57 10.97 18.52
CA ALA A 164 5.20 12.06 17.76
C ALA A 164 4.77 13.44 18.24
#